data_4b6e54475016973e5dd588b477d669e0
#
_entry.id   4b6e54475016973e5dd588b477d669e0
#
_cell.length_a   1.000
_cell.length_b   1.000
_cell.length_c   1.000
_cell.angle_alpha   90.00
_cell.angle_beta   90.00
_cell.angle_gamma   90.00
#
_symmetry.space_group_name_H-M   'P 1'
#
loop_
_entity.id
_entity.type
_entity.pdbx_description
1 polymer ?
#
loop_
_entity_poly.entity_id
_entity_poly.type
_entity_poly.pdbx_seq_one_letter_code
_entity_poly.pdbx_strand_id
1 'polypeptide(L)'
;MFIKGFTYGFDGKSGMYRTPEAVVSMEKLRQAGCEWICLAFIVMQEKFSSTRINFDYRRTVKDRDLEFAIKKAHELGMKVCLKPVINSEDGVWRAHINFPDADMMGKDVYWDKWFEHYTAFMCHYAEMAEYTNCEMLCIGCEMLDTERKESHWRDLIKETRKLYKGPLVYNANHGKEDNVNWFDVLDYIGTSAYYPVAKIPGETEENMYKAWQPIKERIKTLSEKWGKKVIFAEIGCRSAKGCATMPWDFIHREFPYDEDEQANFYSSCLRTFFNEPWFAGFFWWDWSTTIYETGKAKGNLGFNIHGKKAEQVLKEWYSKDRD
;
A
#
# COMPACT_ATOMS: atom_id res chain seq x y z
N MET A 1 0.27 -12.94 -14.13
CA MET A 1 -0.83 -12.20 -13.45
C MET A 1 -0.38 -10.75 -13.28
N PHE A 2 -1.22 -9.79 -13.64
CA PHE A 2 -0.96 -8.36 -13.44
C PHE A 2 -2.01 -7.78 -12.49
N ILE A 3 -1.57 -6.92 -11.57
CA ILE A 3 -2.42 -6.37 -10.50
C ILE A 3 -2.98 -5.03 -10.99
N LYS A 4 -4.27 -5.00 -11.33
CA LYS A 4 -5.07 -3.80 -11.61
C LYS A 4 -5.80 -3.45 -10.31
N GLY A 5 -5.11 -2.83 -9.36
CA GLY A 5 -5.57 -2.71 -7.97
C GLY A 5 -5.63 -1.30 -7.41
N PHE A 6 -6.30 -1.19 -6.27
CA PHE A 6 -6.41 0.01 -5.45
C PHE A 6 -6.33 -0.35 -3.96
N THR A 7 -5.73 0.50 -3.15
CA THR A 7 -5.83 0.42 -1.68
C THR A 7 -7.21 0.88 -1.26
N TYR A 8 -7.91 0.06 -0.49
CA TYR A 8 -9.29 0.29 -0.08
C TYR A 8 -9.41 0.43 1.43
N GLY A 9 -10.02 1.52 1.86
CA GLY A 9 -10.54 1.65 3.21
C GLY A 9 -9.50 1.87 4.31
N PHE A 10 -8.33 2.43 4.04
CA PHE A 10 -7.25 2.62 5.00
C PHE A 10 -7.69 3.32 6.29
N ASP A 11 -8.57 4.34 6.21
CA ASP A 11 -9.11 5.05 7.37
C ASP A 11 -10.31 4.34 8.02
N GLY A 12 -10.59 3.09 7.60
CA GLY A 12 -11.72 2.31 8.08
C GLY A 12 -11.64 2.03 9.58
N LYS A 13 -12.76 2.27 10.27
CA LYS A 13 -12.95 1.98 11.70
C LYS A 13 -13.88 0.80 11.88
N SER A 14 -13.97 0.29 13.12
CA SER A 14 -14.89 -0.78 13.47
C SER A 14 -16.31 -0.52 12.94
N GLY A 15 -16.84 -1.46 12.15
CA GLY A 15 -18.15 -1.45 11.55
C GLY A 15 -18.26 -0.75 10.19
N MET A 16 -17.29 0.10 9.80
CA MET A 16 -17.37 0.89 8.57
C MET A 16 -17.42 0.05 7.29
N TYR A 17 -16.64 -1.03 7.22
CA TYR A 17 -16.63 -1.90 6.03
C TYR A 17 -17.96 -2.62 5.77
N ARG A 18 -18.85 -2.71 6.77
CA ARG A 18 -20.14 -3.39 6.67
C ARG A 18 -21.30 -2.45 6.40
N THR A 19 -21.04 -1.17 6.18
CA THR A 19 -22.09 -0.20 5.85
C THR A 19 -22.53 -0.35 4.38
N PRO A 20 -23.77 0.00 4.05
CA PRO A 20 -24.25 0.04 2.65
C PRO A 20 -23.38 0.95 1.79
N GLU A 21 -22.91 2.07 2.33
CA GLU A 21 -22.04 3.03 1.63
C GLU A 21 -20.70 2.39 1.25
N ALA A 22 -20.12 1.57 2.13
CA ALA A 22 -18.87 0.86 1.84
C ALA A 22 -19.05 -0.17 0.71
N VAL A 23 -20.18 -0.87 0.71
CA VAL A 23 -20.51 -1.80 -0.38
C VAL A 23 -20.62 -1.06 -1.71
N VAL A 24 -21.39 0.04 -1.76
CA VAL A 24 -21.53 0.88 -2.96
C VAL A 24 -20.18 1.44 -3.41
N SER A 25 -19.34 1.86 -2.47
CA SER A 25 -18.01 2.35 -2.76
C SER A 25 -17.14 1.27 -3.45
N MET A 26 -17.17 0.05 -2.93
CA MET A 26 -16.43 -1.09 -3.51
C MET A 26 -16.96 -1.47 -4.90
N GLU A 27 -18.27 -1.43 -5.11
CA GLU A 27 -18.90 -1.64 -6.43
C GLU A 27 -18.43 -0.60 -7.46
N LYS A 28 -18.34 0.68 -7.07
CA LYS A 28 -17.81 1.74 -7.93
C LYS A 28 -16.33 1.52 -8.26
N LEU A 29 -15.54 1.05 -7.29
CA LEU A 29 -14.14 0.69 -7.52
C LEU A 29 -14.03 -0.43 -8.57
N ARG A 30 -14.86 -1.46 -8.47
CA ARG A 30 -14.91 -2.53 -9.48
C ARG A 30 -15.31 -1.98 -10.86
N GLN A 31 -16.27 -1.06 -10.92
CA GLN A 31 -16.72 -0.39 -12.17
C GLN A 31 -15.61 0.52 -12.77
N ALA A 32 -14.66 0.98 -11.94
CA ALA A 32 -13.49 1.69 -12.43
C ALA A 32 -12.44 0.77 -13.10
N GLY A 33 -12.72 -0.53 -13.22
CA GLY A 33 -11.84 -1.51 -13.87
C GLY A 33 -10.88 -2.23 -12.93
N CYS A 34 -10.96 -2.00 -11.61
CA CYS A 34 -10.11 -2.67 -10.65
C CYS A 34 -10.47 -4.14 -10.50
N GLU A 35 -9.45 -5.00 -10.52
CA GLU A 35 -9.54 -6.45 -10.35
C GLU A 35 -9.01 -6.90 -8.99
N TRP A 36 -8.34 -5.98 -8.26
CA TRP A 36 -7.75 -6.21 -6.95
C TRP A 36 -8.08 -5.08 -6.00
N ILE A 37 -8.28 -5.43 -4.73
CA ILE A 37 -8.16 -4.47 -3.63
C ILE A 37 -6.95 -4.82 -2.75
N CYS A 38 -6.23 -3.79 -2.29
CA CYS A 38 -5.37 -3.89 -1.13
C CYS A 38 -6.20 -3.43 0.08
N LEU A 39 -6.69 -4.40 0.86
CA LEU A 39 -7.46 -4.10 2.07
C LEU A 39 -6.46 -3.72 3.17
N ALA A 40 -6.17 -2.43 3.25
CA ALA A 40 -5.24 -1.87 4.22
C ALA A 40 -6.01 -1.33 5.43
N PHE A 41 -5.52 -1.61 6.62
CA PHE A 41 -6.12 -1.16 7.87
C PHE A 41 -5.05 -0.97 8.94
N ILE A 42 -5.35 -0.15 9.94
CA ILE A 42 -4.40 0.27 10.95
C ILE A 42 -4.65 -0.47 12.27
N VAL A 43 -3.57 -0.98 12.85
CA VAL A 43 -3.48 -1.41 14.25
C VAL A 43 -2.42 -0.55 14.93
N MET A 44 -2.63 -0.21 16.19
CA MET A 44 -1.79 0.75 16.89
C MET A 44 -0.85 0.07 17.88
N GLN A 45 0.35 0.64 18.01
CA GLN A 45 1.17 0.51 19.22
C GLN A 45 1.19 1.86 19.95
N GLU A 46 1.43 1.85 21.26
CA GLU A 46 1.34 3.06 22.09
C GLU A 46 2.33 4.14 21.65
N LYS A 47 3.60 3.76 21.47
CA LYS A 47 4.67 4.66 21.04
C LYS A 47 5.56 3.96 20.00
N PHE A 48 6.31 4.72 19.22
CA PHE A 48 7.29 4.18 18.27
C PHE A 48 8.32 3.23 18.93
N SER A 49 8.57 3.41 20.24
CA SER A 49 9.48 2.61 21.07
C SER A 49 8.75 1.56 21.95
N SER A 50 7.46 1.35 21.78
CA SER A 50 6.72 0.31 22.51
C SER A 50 6.89 -1.04 21.84
N THR A 51 7.15 -2.08 22.63
CA THR A 51 7.27 -3.44 22.13
C THR A 51 5.94 -4.15 21.97
N ARG A 52 4.84 -3.58 22.46
CA ARG A 52 3.51 -4.18 22.41
C ARG A 52 2.67 -3.56 21.30
N ILE A 53 1.91 -4.42 20.62
CA ILE A 53 0.91 -4.05 19.63
C ILE A 53 -0.47 -4.20 20.27
N ASN A 54 -1.28 -3.14 20.21
CA ASN A 54 -2.55 -3.05 20.90
C ASN A 54 -3.72 -3.24 19.94
N PHE A 55 -4.52 -4.27 20.17
CA PHE A 55 -5.82 -4.44 19.53
C PHE A 55 -6.89 -3.67 20.33
N ASP A 56 -7.08 -2.39 20.07
CA ASP A 56 -8.20 -1.65 20.64
C ASP A 56 -9.46 -1.85 19.79
N TYR A 57 -10.33 -2.75 20.22
CA TYR A 57 -11.57 -3.10 19.51
C TYR A 57 -12.57 -1.91 19.36
N ARG A 58 -12.33 -0.77 19.99
CA ARG A 58 -13.12 0.44 19.78
C ARG A 58 -12.62 1.25 18.59
N ARG A 59 -11.33 1.17 18.28
CA ARG A 59 -10.64 1.95 17.23
C ARG A 59 -10.25 1.07 16.04
N THR A 60 -9.69 -0.10 16.30
CA THR A 60 -9.22 -1.04 15.29
C THR A 60 -10.41 -1.69 14.59
N VAL A 61 -10.25 -1.92 13.29
CA VAL A 61 -11.17 -2.75 12.50
C VAL A 61 -11.20 -4.16 13.11
N LYS A 62 -12.41 -4.72 13.24
CA LYS A 62 -12.59 -6.08 13.77
C LYS A 62 -12.43 -7.12 12.68
N ASP A 63 -12.01 -8.31 13.05
CA ASP A 63 -11.88 -9.45 12.13
C ASP A 63 -13.13 -9.65 11.26
N ARG A 64 -14.31 -9.67 11.86
CA ARG A 64 -15.59 -9.78 11.15
C ARG A 64 -15.84 -8.65 10.12
N ASP A 65 -15.22 -7.48 10.30
CA ASP A 65 -15.35 -6.36 9.35
C ASP A 65 -14.44 -6.63 8.14
N LEU A 66 -13.23 -7.17 8.40
CA LEU A 66 -12.29 -7.58 7.35
C LEU A 66 -12.84 -8.78 6.56
N GLU A 67 -13.33 -9.82 7.26
CA GLU A 67 -13.95 -10.99 6.65
C GLU A 67 -15.11 -10.60 5.72
N PHE A 68 -15.95 -9.65 6.17
CA PHE A 68 -17.04 -9.12 5.36
C PHE A 68 -16.52 -8.42 4.10
N ALA A 69 -15.51 -7.54 4.23
CA ALA A 69 -14.93 -6.81 3.12
C ALA A 69 -14.25 -7.76 2.10
N ILE A 70 -13.50 -8.77 2.59
CA ILE A 70 -12.87 -9.79 1.76
C ILE A 70 -13.93 -10.57 0.97
N LYS A 71 -14.96 -11.09 1.68
CA LYS A 71 -16.06 -11.81 1.06
C LYS A 71 -16.76 -10.95 -0.01
N LYS A 72 -17.00 -9.67 0.31
CA LYS A 72 -17.67 -8.75 -0.65
C LYS A 72 -16.82 -8.48 -1.88
N ALA A 73 -15.51 -8.32 -1.72
CA ALA A 73 -14.58 -8.18 -2.84
C ALA A 73 -14.62 -9.42 -3.76
N HIS A 74 -14.59 -10.62 -3.18
CA HIS A 74 -14.68 -11.87 -3.93
C HIS A 74 -16.05 -12.02 -4.65
N GLU A 75 -17.16 -11.65 -4.01
CA GLU A 75 -18.49 -11.61 -4.63
C GLU A 75 -18.54 -10.68 -5.86
N LEU A 76 -17.76 -9.59 -5.84
CA LEU A 76 -17.60 -8.66 -6.96
C LEU A 76 -16.57 -9.11 -8.01
N GLY A 77 -15.97 -10.29 -7.82
CA GLY A 77 -14.94 -10.84 -8.70
C GLY A 77 -13.59 -10.14 -8.58
N MET A 78 -13.32 -9.48 -7.46
CA MET A 78 -12.02 -8.88 -7.16
C MET A 78 -11.20 -9.78 -6.24
N LYS A 79 -9.88 -9.76 -6.43
CA LYS A 79 -8.88 -10.39 -5.58
C LYS A 79 -8.47 -9.47 -4.44
N VAL A 80 -7.97 -10.05 -3.35
CA VAL A 80 -7.62 -9.30 -2.14
C VAL A 80 -6.16 -9.50 -1.77
N CYS A 81 -5.45 -8.38 -1.59
CA CYS A 81 -4.22 -8.31 -0.82
C CYS A 81 -4.58 -7.81 0.59
N LEU A 82 -4.40 -8.64 1.62
CA LEU A 82 -4.60 -8.20 2.99
C LEU A 82 -3.35 -7.45 3.48
N LYS A 83 -3.52 -6.24 4.02
CA LYS A 83 -2.40 -5.37 4.41
C LYS A 83 -2.62 -4.77 5.80
N PRO A 84 -2.28 -5.51 6.87
CA PRO A 84 -2.26 -4.94 8.22
C PRO A 84 -1.09 -3.95 8.35
N VAL A 85 -1.36 -2.74 8.85
CA VAL A 85 -0.39 -1.66 9.00
C VAL A 85 -0.30 -1.27 10.48
N ILE A 86 0.92 -1.20 11.01
CA ILE A 86 1.19 -0.68 12.34
C ILE A 86 1.42 0.83 12.28
N ASN A 87 0.76 1.57 13.18
CA ASN A 87 1.07 2.97 13.46
C ASN A 87 1.26 3.17 14.97
N SER A 88 1.87 4.28 15.36
CA SER A 88 2.06 4.65 16.76
C SER A 88 1.06 5.71 17.20
N GLU A 89 0.48 5.57 18.42
CA GLU A 89 -0.51 6.52 18.97
C GLU A 89 0.13 7.89 19.32
N ASP A 90 1.45 7.92 19.51
CA ASP A 90 2.21 9.15 19.73
C ASP A 90 2.40 10.02 18.46
N GLY A 91 1.88 9.54 17.32
CA GLY A 91 1.96 10.23 16.04
C GLY A 91 3.31 10.12 15.34
N VAL A 92 4.27 9.39 15.91
CA VAL A 92 5.55 9.11 15.24
C VAL A 92 5.29 8.11 14.10
N TRP A 93 5.79 8.43 12.92
CA TRP A 93 5.62 7.57 11.75
C TRP A 93 6.28 6.21 11.95
N ARG A 94 5.61 5.14 11.56
CA ARG A 94 6.05 3.73 11.71
C ARG A 94 7.46 3.45 11.19
N ALA A 95 7.96 4.24 10.26
CA ALA A 95 9.34 4.15 9.76
C ALA A 95 10.39 4.29 10.88
N HIS A 96 10.05 4.98 11.96
CA HIS A 96 10.91 5.26 13.10
C HIS A 96 10.70 4.33 14.29
N ILE A 97 9.96 3.21 14.12
CA ILE A 97 9.91 2.15 15.14
C ILE A 97 11.31 1.61 15.33
N ASN A 98 11.90 1.87 16.51
CA ASN A 98 13.30 1.63 16.74
C ASN A 98 13.60 1.37 18.23
N PHE A 99 14.62 0.55 18.47
CA PHE A 99 15.09 0.19 19.80
C PHE A 99 16.63 0.17 19.81
N PRO A 100 17.27 0.24 21.00
CA PRO A 100 18.70 -0.03 21.13
C PRO A 100 19.06 -1.41 20.54
N ASP A 101 20.15 -1.48 19.81
CA ASP A 101 20.56 -2.70 19.11
C ASP A 101 21.08 -3.80 20.04
N ALA A 102 21.60 -3.43 21.24
CA ALA A 102 22.01 -4.39 22.25
C ALA A 102 21.90 -3.79 23.65
N ASP A 103 21.60 -4.63 24.62
CA ASP A 103 21.75 -4.28 26.03
C ASP A 103 23.24 -4.34 26.46
N MET A 104 23.53 -4.08 27.74
CA MET A 104 24.91 -4.15 28.29
C MET A 104 25.53 -5.56 28.21
N MET A 105 24.71 -6.58 27.93
CA MET A 105 25.12 -7.98 27.75
C MET A 105 25.18 -8.41 26.27
N GLY A 106 24.98 -7.49 25.34
CA GLY A 106 25.00 -7.76 23.91
C GLY A 106 23.71 -8.44 23.38
N LYS A 107 22.59 -8.35 24.10
CA LYS A 107 21.30 -8.96 23.71
C LYS A 107 20.35 -7.92 23.13
N ASP A 108 19.70 -8.28 22.04
CA ASP A 108 18.68 -7.46 21.35
C ASP A 108 17.28 -7.54 22.04
N VAL A 109 17.23 -7.46 23.37
CA VAL A 109 16.03 -7.77 24.18
C VAL A 109 14.77 -7.04 23.72
N TYR A 110 14.87 -5.76 23.35
CA TYR A 110 13.72 -4.98 22.89
C TYR A 110 13.28 -5.37 21.48
N TRP A 111 14.23 -5.65 20.59
CA TRP A 111 13.97 -6.12 19.24
C TRP A 111 13.35 -7.50 19.26
N ASP A 112 13.88 -8.44 20.04
CA ASP A 112 13.33 -9.78 20.23
C ASP A 112 11.89 -9.69 20.69
N LYS A 113 11.62 -8.82 21.70
CA LYS A 113 10.28 -8.64 22.24
C LYS A 113 9.31 -8.00 21.27
N TRP A 114 9.77 -7.01 20.51
CA TRP A 114 8.93 -6.38 19.50
C TRP A 114 8.60 -7.35 18.36
N PHE A 115 9.58 -8.08 17.85
CA PHE A 115 9.35 -9.05 16.79
C PHE A 115 8.54 -10.26 17.27
N GLU A 116 8.63 -10.66 18.53
CA GLU A 116 7.71 -11.67 19.14
C GLU A 116 6.24 -11.21 18.97
N HIS A 117 5.94 -9.97 19.37
CA HIS A 117 4.59 -9.44 19.26
C HIS A 117 4.17 -9.15 17.80
N TYR A 118 5.09 -8.65 16.98
CA TYR A 118 4.79 -8.38 15.57
C TYR A 118 4.59 -9.68 14.77
N THR A 119 5.33 -10.74 15.12
CA THR A 119 5.11 -12.07 14.54
C THR A 119 3.75 -12.63 14.95
N ALA A 120 3.38 -12.55 16.22
CA ALA A 120 2.05 -12.98 16.67
C ALA A 120 0.92 -12.19 15.97
N PHE A 121 1.09 -10.87 15.83
CA PHE A 121 0.19 -10.01 15.08
C PHE A 121 0.08 -10.44 13.61
N MET A 122 1.19 -10.68 12.94
CA MET A 122 1.20 -11.07 11.53
C MET A 122 0.65 -12.50 11.32
N CYS A 123 0.94 -13.42 12.25
CA CYS A 123 0.40 -14.78 12.21
C CYS A 123 -1.13 -14.80 12.32
N HIS A 124 -1.74 -13.93 13.14
CA HIS A 124 -3.19 -13.79 13.20
C HIS A 124 -3.79 -13.43 11.84
N TYR A 125 -3.19 -12.45 11.13
CA TYR A 125 -3.69 -12.07 9.80
C TYR A 125 -3.27 -13.02 8.69
N ALA A 126 -2.21 -13.81 8.90
CA ALA A 126 -1.86 -14.91 8.00
C ALA A 126 -2.91 -16.03 8.03
N GLU A 127 -3.37 -16.42 9.22
CA GLU A 127 -4.48 -17.36 9.36
C GLU A 127 -5.76 -16.82 8.73
N MET A 128 -6.09 -15.53 8.96
CA MET A 128 -7.23 -14.87 8.31
C MET A 128 -7.10 -14.91 6.79
N ALA A 129 -5.95 -14.54 6.24
CA ALA A 129 -5.73 -14.54 4.80
C ALA A 129 -5.90 -15.94 4.19
N GLU A 130 -5.47 -17.00 4.91
CA GLU A 130 -5.62 -18.39 4.48
C GLU A 130 -7.08 -18.81 4.46
N TYR A 131 -7.80 -18.71 5.58
CA TYR A 131 -9.19 -19.20 5.64
C TYR A 131 -10.19 -18.34 4.87
N THR A 132 -9.85 -17.07 4.59
CA THR A 132 -10.68 -16.20 3.74
C THR A 132 -10.27 -16.24 2.25
N ASN A 133 -9.26 -17.02 1.90
CA ASN A 133 -8.69 -17.17 0.56
C ASN A 133 -8.20 -15.84 -0.04
N CYS A 134 -7.56 -14.97 0.74
CA CYS A 134 -6.88 -13.81 0.18
C CYS A 134 -5.77 -14.26 -0.78
N GLU A 135 -5.63 -13.58 -1.91
CA GLU A 135 -4.65 -13.93 -2.93
C GLU A 135 -3.25 -13.37 -2.66
N MET A 136 -3.10 -12.50 -1.66
CA MET A 136 -1.81 -11.94 -1.23
C MET A 136 -1.88 -11.45 0.21
N LEU A 137 -0.74 -11.50 0.92
CA LEU A 137 -0.56 -10.90 2.23
C LEU A 137 0.64 -9.95 2.21
N CYS A 138 0.43 -8.70 2.62
CA CYS A 138 1.49 -7.73 2.85
C CYS A 138 1.93 -7.78 4.31
N ILE A 139 3.19 -8.19 4.54
CA ILE A 139 3.70 -8.48 5.89
C ILE A 139 4.32 -7.28 6.61
N GLY A 140 4.31 -6.11 6.00
CA GLY A 140 4.83 -4.87 6.58
C GLY A 140 4.84 -3.74 5.56
N CYS A 141 4.82 -2.51 6.06
CA CYS A 141 4.71 -1.31 5.26
C CYS A 141 5.59 -0.19 5.82
N GLU A 142 6.59 0.24 5.05
CA GLU A 142 7.42 1.42 5.33
C GLU A 142 8.06 1.45 6.74
N MET A 143 8.61 0.33 7.19
CA MET A 143 9.15 0.18 8.55
C MET A 143 10.68 0.29 8.55
N LEU A 144 11.21 1.41 8.04
CA LEU A 144 12.61 1.63 7.66
C LEU A 144 13.63 1.19 8.73
N ASP A 145 13.44 1.62 9.98
CA ASP A 145 14.43 1.34 11.04
C ASP A 145 14.42 -0.13 11.47
N THR A 146 13.35 -0.88 11.18
CA THR A 146 13.27 -2.31 11.45
C THR A 146 13.95 -3.16 10.37
N GLU A 147 14.09 -2.62 9.13
CA GLU A 147 14.54 -3.37 7.95
C GLU A 147 15.95 -3.96 8.12
N ARG A 148 16.82 -3.31 8.92
CA ARG A 148 18.17 -3.78 9.24
C ARG A 148 18.18 -5.06 10.09
N LYS A 149 17.08 -5.42 10.72
CA LYS A 149 16.94 -6.64 11.55
C LYS A 149 16.56 -7.86 10.68
N GLU A 150 17.41 -8.16 9.71
CA GLU A 150 17.17 -9.19 8.70
C GLU A 150 16.80 -10.56 9.29
N SER A 151 17.52 -11.04 10.34
CA SER A 151 17.24 -12.34 10.95
C SER A 151 15.80 -12.43 11.50
N HIS A 152 15.37 -11.37 12.18
CA HIS A 152 14.01 -11.30 12.74
C HIS A 152 12.93 -11.28 11.65
N TRP A 153 13.15 -10.53 10.55
CA TRP A 153 12.25 -10.54 9.40
C TRP A 153 12.17 -11.92 8.73
N ARG A 154 13.30 -12.61 8.58
CA ARG A 154 13.34 -13.97 8.03
C ARG A 154 12.58 -14.96 8.91
N ASP A 155 12.73 -14.87 10.23
CA ASP A 155 12.00 -15.72 11.19
C ASP A 155 10.49 -15.42 11.15
N LEU A 156 10.08 -14.14 11.11
CA LEU A 156 8.68 -13.73 10.93
C LEU A 156 8.09 -14.33 9.64
N ILE A 157 8.78 -14.21 8.52
CA ILE A 157 8.34 -14.75 7.23
C ILE A 157 8.19 -16.26 7.30
N LYS A 158 9.13 -16.94 7.93
CA LYS A 158 9.08 -18.39 8.13
C LYS A 158 7.86 -18.82 8.96
N GLU A 159 7.53 -18.13 10.04
CA GLU A 159 6.33 -18.39 10.84
C GLU A 159 5.05 -18.08 10.05
N THR A 160 5.00 -16.94 9.35
CA THR A 160 3.88 -16.57 8.47
C THR A 160 3.61 -17.64 7.41
N ARG A 161 4.67 -18.20 6.80
CA ARG A 161 4.57 -19.26 5.78
C ARG A 161 4.00 -20.59 6.29
N LYS A 162 4.03 -20.84 7.59
CA LYS A 162 3.37 -22.02 8.17
C LYS A 162 1.85 -21.91 8.08
N LEU A 163 1.33 -20.71 8.18
CA LEU A 163 -0.09 -20.39 8.29
C LEU A 163 -0.72 -19.95 6.96
N TYR A 164 0.02 -19.22 6.11
CA TYR A 164 -0.46 -18.72 4.82
C TYR A 164 0.40 -19.25 3.67
N LYS A 165 -0.27 -19.85 2.67
CA LYS A 165 0.39 -20.51 1.52
C LYS A 165 0.46 -19.61 0.27
N GLY A 166 -0.28 -18.52 0.27
CA GLY A 166 -0.29 -17.55 -0.82
C GLY A 166 0.96 -16.66 -0.87
N PRO A 167 1.03 -15.78 -1.87
CA PRO A 167 2.12 -14.84 -2.06
C PRO A 167 2.28 -13.85 -0.91
N LEU A 168 3.54 -13.61 -0.50
CA LEU A 168 3.93 -12.59 0.47
C LEU A 168 4.64 -11.42 -0.22
N VAL A 169 4.34 -10.22 0.23
CA VAL A 169 5.00 -8.98 -0.17
C VAL A 169 5.31 -8.10 1.04
N TYR A 170 6.43 -7.40 1.00
CA TYR A 170 6.74 -6.29 1.91
C TYR A 170 6.70 -4.98 1.13
N ASN A 171 6.11 -3.93 1.70
CA ASN A 171 5.99 -2.62 1.09
C ASN A 171 7.10 -1.70 1.61
N ALA A 172 8.24 -1.67 0.92
CA ALA A 172 9.36 -0.80 1.23
C ALA A 172 9.06 0.68 0.92
N ASN A 173 9.73 1.59 1.59
CA ASN A 173 9.63 3.01 1.27
C ASN A 173 10.39 3.34 -0.02
N HIS A 174 9.84 4.23 -0.85
CA HIS A 174 10.47 4.67 -2.11
C HIS A 174 11.87 5.22 -1.89
N GLY A 175 12.79 4.81 -2.74
CA GLY A 175 14.19 5.19 -2.67
C GLY A 175 14.98 4.54 -1.53
N LYS A 176 14.37 3.63 -0.77
CA LYS A 176 14.99 2.89 0.35
C LYS A 176 14.89 1.37 0.19
N GLU A 177 14.44 0.90 -0.95
CA GLU A 177 14.22 -0.52 -1.23
C GLU A 177 15.51 -1.35 -1.07
N ASP A 178 16.67 -0.73 -1.29
CA ASP A 178 17.98 -1.38 -1.12
C ASP A 178 18.34 -1.67 0.35
N ASN A 179 17.62 -1.13 1.32
CA ASN A 179 17.76 -1.47 2.74
C ASN A 179 17.25 -2.87 3.06
N VAL A 180 16.33 -3.39 2.24
CA VAL A 180 15.70 -4.70 2.46
C VAL A 180 16.60 -5.78 1.86
N ASN A 181 17.30 -6.53 2.73
CA ASN A 181 18.24 -7.59 2.33
C ASN A 181 17.62 -9.00 2.38
N TRP A 182 16.30 -9.10 2.40
CA TRP A 182 15.54 -10.36 2.53
C TRP A 182 14.37 -10.49 1.54
N PHE A 183 14.42 -9.78 0.39
CA PHE A 183 13.45 -9.97 -0.69
C PHE A 183 13.49 -11.38 -1.31
N ASP A 184 14.59 -12.12 -1.16
CA ASP A 184 14.73 -13.49 -1.65
C ASP A 184 13.68 -14.45 -1.07
N VAL A 185 13.25 -14.24 0.19
CA VAL A 185 12.24 -15.08 0.86
C VAL A 185 10.79 -14.62 0.64
N LEU A 186 10.60 -13.55 -0.13
CA LEU A 186 9.29 -13.03 -0.56
C LEU A 186 8.98 -13.44 -2.00
N ASP A 187 7.72 -13.30 -2.41
CA ASP A 187 7.27 -13.60 -3.78
C ASP A 187 7.38 -12.39 -4.71
N TYR A 188 7.21 -11.19 -4.15
CA TYR A 188 7.28 -9.93 -4.85
C TYR A 188 8.06 -8.89 -4.05
N ILE A 189 8.67 -7.96 -4.78
CA ILE A 189 9.21 -6.72 -4.21
C ILE A 189 8.08 -5.70 -4.21
N GLY A 190 7.68 -5.21 -3.04
CA GLY A 190 6.73 -4.12 -2.92
C GLY A 190 7.43 -2.80 -2.61
N THR A 191 6.93 -1.69 -3.15
CA THR A 191 7.39 -0.34 -2.80
C THR A 191 6.23 0.65 -2.76
N SER A 192 6.31 1.63 -1.84
CA SER A 192 5.47 2.83 -1.82
C SER A 192 6.02 3.82 -2.84
N ALA A 193 5.52 3.77 -4.08
CA ALA A 193 6.13 4.44 -5.22
C ALA A 193 5.79 5.94 -5.32
N TYR A 194 5.90 6.68 -4.23
CA TYR A 194 5.66 8.12 -4.19
C TYR A 194 6.88 8.93 -4.67
N TYR A 195 7.43 8.58 -5.84
CA TYR A 195 8.56 9.30 -6.41
C TYR A 195 8.14 10.66 -6.96
N PRO A 196 8.85 11.76 -6.63
CA PRO A 196 8.66 13.04 -7.30
C PRO A 196 8.98 12.93 -8.80
N VAL A 197 8.00 13.22 -9.63
CA VAL A 197 8.15 13.18 -11.11
C VAL A 197 7.88 14.52 -11.77
N ALA A 198 7.71 15.57 -10.96
CA ALA A 198 7.63 16.93 -11.40
C ALA A 198 8.61 17.81 -10.63
N LYS A 199 9.12 18.86 -11.27
CA LYS A 199 9.97 19.87 -10.65
C LYS A 199 9.19 21.13 -10.28
N ILE A 200 8.09 21.36 -10.95
CA ILE A 200 7.21 22.51 -10.78
C ILE A 200 5.75 22.05 -10.76
N PRO A 201 4.87 22.79 -10.08
CA PRO A 201 3.44 22.52 -10.12
C PRO A 201 2.85 22.67 -11.54
N GLY A 202 1.91 21.79 -11.90
CA GLY A 202 1.25 21.79 -13.21
C GLY A 202 2.12 21.22 -14.32
N GLU A 203 3.02 20.29 -14.00
CA GLU A 203 3.90 19.66 -14.99
C GLU A 203 3.11 18.84 -16.02
N THR A 204 3.66 18.76 -17.23
CA THR A 204 3.06 18.02 -18.33
C THR A 204 3.23 16.50 -18.17
N GLU A 205 2.32 15.72 -18.75
CA GLU A 205 2.42 14.26 -18.78
C GLU A 205 3.74 13.78 -19.42
N GLU A 206 4.17 14.43 -20.51
CA GLU A 206 5.41 14.05 -21.21
C GLU A 206 6.66 14.30 -20.35
N ASN A 207 6.71 15.38 -19.59
CA ASN A 207 7.83 15.64 -18.69
C ASN A 207 7.83 14.69 -17.49
N MET A 208 6.66 14.36 -16.94
CA MET A 208 6.53 13.32 -15.91
C MET A 208 6.95 11.95 -16.45
N TYR A 209 6.55 11.59 -17.67
CA TYR A 209 6.99 10.35 -18.33
C TYR A 209 8.52 10.27 -18.46
N LYS A 210 9.18 11.36 -18.84
CA LYS A 210 10.65 11.43 -18.89
C LYS A 210 11.26 11.29 -17.48
N ALA A 211 10.64 11.89 -16.47
CA ALA A 211 11.09 11.80 -15.08
C ALA A 211 10.97 10.36 -14.51
N TRP A 212 9.99 9.58 -14.97
CA TRP A 212 9.86 8.18 -14.61
C TRP A 212 10.99 7.28 -15.16
N GLN A 213 11.67 7.64 -16.28
CA GLN A 213 12.63 6.74 -16.93
C GLN A 213 13.81 6.34 -16.02
N PRO A 214 14.53 7.25 -15.33
CA PRO A 214 15.60 6.83 -14.41
C PRO A 214 15.08 6.01 -13.22
N ILE A 215 13.86 6.28 -12.75
CA ILE A 215 13.20 5.50 -11.69
C ILE A 215 12.92 4.09 -12.21
N LYS A 216 12.39 3.96 -13.42
CA LYS A 216 12.13 2.67 -14.09
C LYS A 216 13.39 1.81 -14.15
N GLU A 217 14.50 2.36 -14.63
CA GLU A 217 15.76 1.60 -14.74
C GLU A 217 16.28 1.16 -13.35
N ARG A 218 16.17 2.00 -12.33
CA ARG A 218 16.56 1.63 -10.95
C ARG A 218 15.70 0.48 -10.42
N ILE A 219 14.37 0.57 -10.58
CA ILE A 219 13.43 -0.47 -10.11
C ILE A 219 13.60 -1.77 -10.91
N LYS A 220 13.90 -1.68 -12.22
CA LYS A 220 14.25 -2.85 -13.04
C LYS A 220 15.51 -3.53 -12.51
N THR A 221 16.56 -2.77 -12.23
CA THR A 221 17.81 -3.31 -11.65
C THR A 221 17.54 -4.01 -10.32
N LEU A 222 16.66 -3.46 -9.47
CA LEU A 222 16.25 -4.12 -8.23
C LEU A 222 15.52 -5.44 -8.49
N SER A 223 14.61 -5.48 -9.46
CA SER A 223 13.91 -6.69 -9.89
C SER A 223 14.88 -7.76 -10.38
N GLU A 224 15.84 -7.38 -11.21
CA GLU A 224 16.88 -8.28 -11.75
C GLU A 224 17.80 -8.82 -10.65
N LYS A 225 18.25 -7.95 -9.72
CA LYS A 225 19.08 -8.32 -8.55
C LYS A 225 18.46 -9.46 -7.75
N TRP A 226 17.16 -9.42 -7.51
CA TRP A 226 16.46 -10.38 -6.66
C TRP A 226 15.75 -11.49 -7.45
N GLY A 227 15.66 -11.38 -8.78
CA GLY A 227 14.87 -12.30 -9.60
C GLY A 227 13.37 -12.30 -9.28
N LYS A 228 12.84 -11.17 -8.80
CA LYS A 228 11.46 -11.01 -8.36
C LYS A 228 10.76 -9.88 -9.10
N LYS A 229 9.48 -10.05 -9.43
CA LYS A 229 8.69 -8.96 -9.99
C LYS A 229 8.38 -7.89 -8.94
N VAL A 230 8.26 -6.64 -9.40
CA VAL A 230 7.97 -5.49 -8.54
C VAL A 230 6.48 -5.14 -8.61
N ILE A 231 5.92 -4.79 -7.46
CA ILE A 231 4.58 -4.22 -7.29
C ILE A 231 4.73 -2.82 -6.69
N PHE A 232 4.08 -1.83 -7.29
CA PHE A 232 3.83 -0.58 -6.58
C PHE A 232 2.70 -0.83 -5.57
N ALA A 233 3.11 -1.22 -4.35
CA ALA A 233 2.21 -1.61 -3.26
C ALA A 233 1.47 -0.42 -2.64
N GLU A 234 1.95 0.79 -2.96
CA GLU A 234 1.27 2.08 -2.84
C GLU A 234 1.80 3.01 -3.92
N ILE A 235 0.91 3.79 -4.52
CA ILE A 235 1.24 4.88 -5.44
C ILE A 235 0.03 5.78 -5.60
N GLY A 236 0.26 7.08 -5.74
CA GLY A 236 -0.79 8.04 -6.01
C GLY A 236 -0.31 9.46 -5.75
N CYS A 237 -1.16 10.40 -6.06
CA CYS A 237 -1.02 11.78 -5.64
C CYS A 237 -2.40 12.41 -5.50
N ARG A 238 -2.49 13.53 -4.79
CA ARG A 238 -3.75 14.24 -4.60
C ARG A 238 -4.19 14.99 -5.87
N SER A 239 -5.47 15.33 -5.98
CA SER A 239 -5.97 16.24 -7.01
C SER A 239 -5.72 17.70 -6.62
N ALA A 240 -4.47 18.03 -6.37
CA ALA A 240 -4.02 19.35 -5.94
C ALA A 240 -2.81 19.79 -6.78
N LYS A 241 -2.74 21.07 -7.08
CA LYS A 241 -1.62 21.65 -7.83
C LYS A 241 -0.29 21.39 -7.13
N GLY A 242 0.68 20.88 -7.85
CA GLY A 242 1.98 20.46 -7.31
C GLY A 242 2.01 19.04 -6.77
N CYS A 243 0.93 18.26 -6.93
CA CYS A 243 0.85 16.89 -6.40
C CYS A 243 1.97 15.98 -6.90
N ALA A 244 2.46 16.14 -8.11
CA ALA A 244 3.54 15.34 -8.69
C ALA A 244 4.94 15.75 -8.20
N THR A 245 5.08 16.89 -7.51
CA THR A 245 6.34 17.31 -6.87
C THR A 245 6.54 16.66 -5.50
N MET A 246 5.45 16.35 -4.80
CA MET A 246 5.42 15.70 -3.48
C MET A 246 4.26 14.70 -3.43
N PRO A 247 4.33 13.56 -4.14
CA PRO A 247 3.19 12.65 -4.27
C PRO A 247 2.68 12.07 -2.94
N TRP A 248 3.57 11.93 -1.94
CA TRP A 248 3.23 11.44 -0.59
C TRP A 248 2.47 12.45 0.27
N ASP A 249 2.39 13.74 -0.14
CA ASP A 249 1.83 14.77 0.71
C ASP A 249 0.32 14.60 0.90
N PHE A 250 -0.12 14.49 2.14
CA PHE A 250 -1.52 14.41 2.54
C PHE A 250 -1.93 15.53 3.51
N ILE A 251 -1.01 16.45 3.85
CA ILE A 251 -1.15 17.42 4.93
C ILE A 251 -1.60 18.79 4.38
N HIS A 252 -0.90 19.29 3.35
CA HIS A 252 -1.12 20.65 2.85
C HIS A 252 -2.46 20.77 2.13
N ARG A 253 -3.38 21.54 2.71
CA ARG A 253 -4.75 21.72 2.20
C ARG A 253 -4.95 23.03 1.43
N GLU A 254 -3.97 23.92 1.45
CA GLU A 254 -3.97 25.25 0.82
C GLU A 254 -3.75 25.23 -0.68
N PHE A 255 -3.30 24.13 -1.25
CA PHE A 255 -3.08 24.02 -2.68
C PHE A 255 -4.40 23.98 -3.47
N PRO A 256 -4.49 24.69 -4.61
CA PRO A 256 -5.68 24.65 -5.45
C PRO A 256 -5.96 23.24 -5.98
N TYR A 257 -7.23 22.99 -6.25
CA TYR A 257 -7.66 21.78 -6.95
C TYR A 257 -7.05 21.74 -8.37
N ASP A 258 -6.46 20.59 -8.70
CA ASP A 258 -5.90 20.32 -10.03
C ASP A 258 -6.02 18.80 -10.34
N GLU A 259 -7.09 18.44 -11.05
CA GLU A 259 -7.28 17.06 -11.48
C GLU A 259 -6.48 16.72 -12.75
N ASP A 260 -6.01 17.73 -13.49
CA ASP A 260 -5.19 17.52 -14.68
C ASP A 260 -3.78 17.04 -14.29
N GLU A 261 -3.18 17.65 -13.27
CA GLU A 261 -1.88 17.20 -12.77
C GLU A 261 -1.99 15.79 -12.19
N GLN A 262 -3.07 15.46 -11.45
CA GLN A 262 -3.32 14.10 -10.98
C GLN A 262 -3.46 13.11 -12.15
N ALA A 263 -4.22 13.46 -13.18
CA ALA A 263 -4.40 12.60 -14.35
C ALA A 263 -3.10 12.40 -15.14
N ASN A 264 -2.27 13.44 -15.29
CA ASN A 264 -0.95 13.36 -15.90
C ASN A 264 -0.01 12.41 -15.14
N PHE A 265 -0.05 12.46 -13.80
CA PHE A 265 0.71 11.54 -12.96
C PHE A 265 0.29 10.09 -13.20
N TYR A 266 -1.01 9.80 -13.21
CA TYR A 266 -1.54 8.46 -13.50
C TYR A 266 -1.15 7.98 -14.90
N SER A 267 -1.38 8.83 -15.92
CA SER A 267 -1.07 8.51 -17.32
C SER A 267 0.41 8.22 -17.54
N SER A 268 1.28 9.10 -17.07
CA SER A 268 2.73 8.95 -17.23
C SER A 268 3.27 7.70 -16.54
N CYS A 269 2.75 7.37 -15.35
CA CYS A 269 3.13 6.17 -14.62
C CYS A 269 2.66 4.89 -15.33
N LEU A 270 1.39 4.83 -15.73
CA LEU A 270 0.83 3.70 -16.45
C LEU A 270 1.56 3.48 -17.78
N ARG A 271 1.81 4.54 -18.56
CA ARG A 271 2.60 4.50 -19.79
C ARG A 271 4.00 3.94 -19.57
N THR A 272 4.60 4.19 -18.41
CA THR A 272 5.97 3.76 -18.10
C THR A 272 6.05 2.29 -17.71
N PHE A 273 5.10 1.79 -16.92
CA PHE A 273 5.24 0.50 -16.25
C PHE A 273 4.27 -0.59 -16.71
N PHE A 274 3.15 -0.23 -17.36
CA PHE A 274 2.05 -1.16 -17.62
C PHE A 274 2.47 -2.41 -18.40
N ASN A 275 3.33 -2.27 -19.43
CA ASN A 275 3.76 -3.38 -20.27
C ASN A 275 5.13 -3.98 -19.89
N GLU A 276 5.76 -3.51 -18.80
CA GLU A 276 7.06 -4.04 -18.37
C GLU A 276 6.92 -5.48 -17.84
N PRO A 277 7.61 -6.48 -18.41
CA PRO A 277 7.42 -7.89 -18.05
C PRO A 277 7.85 -8.23 -16.61
N TRP A 278 8.77 -7.46 -16.05
CA TRP A 278 9.26 -7.58 -14.68
C TRP A 278 8.37 -6.83 -13.66
N PHE A 279 7.38 -6.07 -14.12
CA PHE A 279 6.46 -5.32 -13.27
C PHE A 279 5.15 -6.07 -13.11
N ALA A 280 4.67 -6.23 -11.88
CA ALA A 280 3.50 -7.04 -11.56
C ALA A 280 2.22 -6.23 -11.32
N GLY A 281 2.29 -4.90 -11.22
CA GLY A 281 1.10 -4.05 -11.15
C GLY A 281 1.08 -3.05 -10.02
N PHE A 282 -0.10 -2.51 -9.75
CA PHE A 282 -0.31 -1.36 -8.91
C PHE A 282 -1.36 -1.63 -7.84
N PHE A 283 -1.15 -1.06 -6.65
CA PHE A 283 -2.19 -0.70 -5.69
C PHE A 283 -2.19 0.81 -5.54
N TRP A 284 -3.07 1.49 -6.25
CA TRP A 284 -3.19 2.94 -6.16
C TRP A 284 -3.69 3.38 -4.81
N TRP A 285 -3.18 4.46 -4.29
CA TRP A 285 -3.59 5.09 -3.06
C TRP A 285 -4.51 6.27 -3.37
N ASP A 286 -5.68 6.45 -2.75
CA ASP A 286 -6.44 5.48 -1.97
C ASP A 286 -7.93 5.58 -2.34
N TRP A 287 -8.71 4.57 -2.03
CA TRP A 287 -10.15 4.55 -2.24
C TRP A 287 -10.88 4.32 -0.91
N SER A 288 -11.70 5.32 -0.48
CA SER A 288 -12.35 5.30 0.83
C SER A 288 -13.59 4.40 0.88
N THR A 289 -13.93 3.91 2.08
CA THR A 289 -15.17 3.18 2.34
C THR A 289 -16.42 4.03 2.10
N THR A 290 -16.30 5.36 2.25
CA THR A 290 -17.37 6.30 1.91
C THR A 290 -16.88 7.19 0.78
N ILE A 291 -17.64 7.21 -0.31
CA ILE A 291 -17.28 7.97 -1.50
C ILE A 291 -18.30 9.09 -1.75
N TYR A 292 -17.79 10.24 -2.15
CA TYR A 292 -18.63 11.38 -2.50
C TYR A 292 -19.41 11.14 -3.82
N GLU A 293 -20.47 11.89 -4.02
CA GLU A 293 -21.20 11.93 -5.29
C GLU A 293 -20.30 12.48 -6.40
N THR A 294 -20.37 11.91 -7.60
CA THR A 294 -19.53 12.29 -8.75
C THR A 294 -19.53 13.81 -9.01
N GLY A 295 -20.69 14.47 -8.88
CA GLY A 295 -20.81 15.92 -9.04
C GLY A 295 -20.04 16.76 -8.00
N LYS A 296 -19.60 16.15 -6.89
CA LYS A 296 -18.80 16.78 -5.82
C LYS A 296 -17.31 16.50 -5.93
N ALA A 297 -16.84 15.86 -6.99
CA ALA A 297 -15.44 15.48 -7.17
C ALA A 297 -14.47 16.67 -7.03
N LYS A 298 -14.82 17.84 -7.61
CA LYS A 298 -14.02 19.07 -7.53
C LYS A 298 -13.83 19.64 -6.12
N GLY A 299 -14.64 19.24 -5.15
CA GLY A 299 -14.48 19.61 -3.74
C GLY A 299 -13.52 18.71 -2.96
N ASN A 300 -13.07 17.61 -3.58
CA ASN A 300 -12.18 16.65 -2.93
C ASN A 300 -10.74 16.83 -3.43
N LEU A 301 -9.87 17.33 -2.57
CA LEU A 301 -8.43 17.52 -2.84
C LEU A 301 -7.59 16.27 -2.52
N GLY A 302 -8.22 15.16 -2.12
CA GLY A 302 -7.53 13.94 -1.71
C GLY A 302 -7.04 13.08 -2.88
N PHE A 303 -6.52 11.92 -2.52
CA PHE A 303 -5.99 10.92 -3.46
C PHE A 303 -7.09 10.24 -4.29
N ASN A 304 -8.32 10.19 -3.76
CA ASN A 304 -9.43 9.51 -4.44
C ASN A 304 -9.68 10.10 -5.82
N ILE A 305 -9.84 9.22 -6.81
CA ILE A 305 -9.99 9.59 -8.23
C ILE A 305 -11.44 9.54 -8.72
N HIS A 306 -12.39 9.13 -7.89
CA HIS A 306 -13.79 8.96 -8.30
C HIS A 306 -14.37 10.25 -8.89
N GLY A 307 -14.90 10.16 -10.11
CA GLY A 307 -15.48 11.29 -10.83
C GLY A 307 -14.47 12.32 -11.35
N LYS A 308 -13.17 12.01 -11.31
CA LYS A 308 -12.08 12.87 -11.80
C LYS A 308 -11.46 12.30 -13.09
N LYS A 309 -10.66 13.10 -13.77
CA LYS A 309 -9.96 12.69 -15.01
C LYS A 309 -9.05 11.49 -14.83
N ALA A 310 -8.41 11.35 -13.67
CA ALA A 310 -7.58 10.20 -13.35
C ALA A 310 -8.37 8.87 -13.31
N GLU A 311 -9.66 8.87 -12.96
CA GLU A 311 -10.51 7.68 -13.08
C GLU A 311 -10.70 7.25 -14.53
N GLN A 312 -10.85 8.21 -15.44
CA GLN A 312 -11.00 7.92 -16.88
C GLN A 312 -9.69 7.34 -17.44
N VAL A 313 -8.56 7.95 -17.12
CA VAL A 313 -7.22 7.42 -17.46
C VAL A 313 -7.06 5.97 -16.96
N LEU A 314 -7.42 5.71 -15.71
CA LEU A 314 -7.31 4.37 -15.15
C LEU A 314 -8.20 3.36 -15.88
N LYS A 315 -9.47 3.70 -16.16
CA LYS A 315 -10.40 2.86 -16.91
C LYS A 315 -9.88 2.51 -18.30
N GLU A 316 -9.33 3.49 -19.02
CA GLU A 316 -8.75 3.28 -20.34
C GLU A 316 -7.56 2.30 -20.31
N TRP A 317 -6.67 2.44 -19.32
CA TRP A 317 -5.53 1.56 -19.18
C TRP A 317 -5.93 0.17 -18.68
N TYR A 318 -6.85 0.09 -17.72
CA TYR A 318 -7.26 -1.20 -17.16
C TYR A 318 -8.15 -2.03 -18.09
N SER A 319 -8.74 -1.40 -19.13
CA SER A 319 -9.45 -2.11 -20.19
C SER A 319 -8.53 -2.75 -21.24
N LYS A 320 -7.24 -2.35 -21.27
CA LYS A 320 -6.28 -2.89 -22.23
C LYS A 320 -5.78 -4.28 -21.80
N ASP A 321 -5.53 -5.14 -22.78
CA ASP A 321 -4.67 -6.29 -22.60
C ASP A 321 -3.20 -5.83 -22.51
N ARG A 322 -2.38 -6.63 -21.86
CA ARG A 322 -0.94 -6.39 -21.84
C ARG A 322 -0.28 -7.10 -23.01
N ASP A 323 0.61 -6.41 -23.66
CA ASP A 323 1.48 -6.97 -24.70
C ASP A 323 2.47 -7.99 -24.15
#